data_931d065c838afa377a57b364e2503b52
#
_entry.id   931d065c838afa377a57b364e2503b52
#
_cell.length_a   1.000
_cell.length_b   1.000
_cell.length_c   1.000
_cell.angle_alpha   90.00
_cell.angle_beta   90.00
_cell.angle_gamma   90.00
#
_symmetry.space_group_name_H-M   'P 1'
#
loop_
_entity.id
_entity.type
_entity.pdbx_description
1 polymer ?
#
loop_
_entity_poly.entity_id
_entity_poly.type
_entity_poly.pdbx_seq_one_letter_code
_entity_poly.pdbx_strand_id
1 'polypeptide(L)'
;LAANSIHFNNRKKVIRALEVFDKTGYSILTPKEKPARLYDYYLLGLETDRALLYERINQRVDQMMTEGLVEEAKQMFQQPHAQAAQGIGYKEFFPYFSGEQSLEMAVETVKQQSRRYAKRQLTWFRNRMAAHWWDLVQQPTDLPKLEKEVAQWLQQKESE
;
A
#
# COMPACT_ATOMS: atom_id res chain seq x y z
N LEU A 1 -21.95 18.77 11.09
CA LEU A 1 -22.03 17.61 10.18
C LEU A 1 -20.87 16.65 10.39
N ALA A 2 -19.60 17.09 10.35
CA ALA A 2 -18.45 16.20 10.54
C ALA A 2 -18.38 15.58 11.95
N ALA A 3 -18.81 16.28 12.99
CA ALA A 3 -18.82 15.80 14.36
C ALA A 3 -19.67 14.53 14.56
N ASN A 4 -20.76 14.38 13.79
CA ASN A 4 -21.63 13.20 13.88
C ASN A 4 -21.14 12.00 13.06
N SER A 5 -20.19 12.23 12.15
CA SER A 5 -19.71 11.21 11.20
C SER A 5 -18.29 10.74 11.49
N ILE A 6 -17.53 11.49 12.28
CA ILE A 6 -16.16 11.14 12.68
C ILE A 6 -16.17 10.79 14.16
N HIS A 7 -15.90 9.52 14.45
CA HIS A 7 -15.81 9.06 15.83
C HIS A 7 -14.72 9.82 16.58
N PHE A 8 -15.02 10.34 17.77
CA PHE A 8 -14.12 11.20 18.55
C PHE A 8 -12.78 10.55 18.91
N ASN A 9 -12.73 9.22 19.08
CA ASN A 9 -11.49 8.47 19.31
C ASN A 9 -10.57 8.44 18.08
N ASN A 10 -11.06 8.80 16.89
CA ASN A 10 -10.22 8.88 15.71
C ASN A 10 -9.54 10.26 15.62
N ARG A 11 -8.63 10.52 16.57
CA ARG A 11 -7.95 11.81 16.74
C ARG A 11 -7.36 12.34 15.41
N LYS A 12 -6.72 11.48 14.61
CA LYS A 12 -6.13 11.87 13.32
C LYS A 12 -7.18 12.42 12.36
N LYS A 13 -8.34 11.76 12.25
CA LYS A 13 -9.43 12.24 11.39
C LYS A 13 -10.08 13.52 11.93
N VAL A 14 -10.21 13.64 13.26
CA VAL A 14 -10.75 14.85 13.90
C VAL A 14 -9.83 16.03 13.61
N ILE A 15 -8.53 15.90 13.88
CA ILE A 15 -7.54 16.95 13.60
C ILE A 15 -7.57 17.33 12.11
N ARG A 16 -7.56 16.35 11.21
CA ARG A 16 -7.62 16.61 9.78
C ARG A 16 -8.91 17.33 9.35
N ALA A 17 -10.04 17.01 9.96
CA ALA A 17 -11.29 17.69 9.67
C ALA A 17 -11.27 19.17 10.12
N LEU A 18 -10.65 19.44 11.27
CA LEU A 18 -10.45 20.82 11.76
C LEU A 18 -9.49 21.60 10.88
N GLU A 19 -8.35 21.02 10.51
CA GLU A 19 -7.38 21.65 9.59
C GLU A 19 -8.00 22.00 8.23
N VAL A 20 -8.84 21.11 7.67
CA VAL A 20 -9.52 21.37 6.40
C VAL A 20 -10.52 22.49 6.56
N PHE A 21 -11.29 22.47 7.63
CA PHE A 21 -12.28 23.52 7.88
C PHE A 21 -11.63 24.88 8.11
N ASP A 22 -10.56 24.94 8.91
CA ASP A 22 -9.81 26.17 9.18
C ASP A 22 -9.24 26.79 7.90
N LYS A 23 -8.68 25.96 7.01
CA LYS A 23 -8.06 26.42 5.76
C LYS A 23 -9.04 26.74 4.65
N THR A 24 -10.19 26.07 4.60
CA THR A 24 -11.07 26.13 3.42
C THR A 24 -12.49 26.66 3.71
N GLY A 25 -12.89 26.75 4.97
CA GLY A 25 -14.25 27.04 5.40
C GLY A 25 -15.25 25.92 5.13
N TYR A 26 -14.83 24.80 4.53
CA TYR A 26 -15.71 23.68 4.17
C TYR A 26 -15.45 22.45 5.03
N SER A 27 -16.51 21.66 5.25
CA SER A 27 -16.36 20.37 5.90
C SER A 27 -15.56 19.39 5.04
N ILE A 28 -14.71 18.56 5.65
CA ILE A 28 -14.03 17.45 4.97
C ILE A 28 -15.02 16.47 4.30
N LEU A 29 -16.28 16.45 4.75
CA LEU A 29 -17.35 15.63 4.20
C LEU A 29 -18.15 16.34 3.07
N THR A 30 -17.85 17.60 2.79
CA THR A 30 -18.47 18.30 1.66
C THR A 30 -18.03 17.61 0.37
N PRO A 31 -19.01 17.17 -0.48
CA PRO A 31 -18.66 16.58 -1.76
C PRO A 31 -17.78 17.54 -2.56
N LYS A 32 -16.65 17.03 -3.01
CA LYS A 32 -15.81 17.77 -3.96
C LYS A 32 -16.19 17.35 -5.36
N GLU A 33 -16.27 18.31 -6.28
CA GLU A 33 -16.32 17.99 -7.69
C GLU A 33 -15.13 17.07 -8.03
N LYS A 34 -15.40 15.97 -8.72
CA LYS A 34 -14.32 15.13 -9.21
C LYS A 34 -13.56 15.95 -10.24
N PRO A 35 -12.24 16.13 -10.09
CA PRO A 35 -11.47 16.80 -11.11
C PRO A 35 -11.68 16.08 -12.44
N ALA A 36 -11.78 16.85 -13.54
CA ALA A 36 -11.79 16.29 -14.88
C ALA A 36 -10.58 15.38 -15.06
N ARG A 37 -10.76 14.28 -15.75
CA ARG A 37 -9.63 13.40 -16.10
C ARG A 37 -8.72 14.17 -17.05
N LEU A 38 -7.45 14.27 -16.66
CA LEU A 38 -6.44 14.94 -17.47
C LEU A 38 -5.85 14.01 -18.55
N TYR A 39 -5.92 12.70 -18.31
CA TYR A 39 -5.35 11.68 -19.20
C TYR A 39 -6.27 10.48 -19.24
N ASP A 40 -6.31 9.82 -20.39
CA ASP A 40 -6.81 8.46 -20.48
C ASP A 40 -5.75 7.50 -19.93
N TYR A 41 -6.19 6.44 -19.30
CA TYR A 41 -5.29 5.43 -18.74
C TYR A 41 -5.90 4.04 -18.81
N TYR A 42 -5.06 3.06 -19.01
CA TYR A 42 -5.37 1.66 -18.85
C TYR A 42 -4.81 1.19 -17.51
N LEU A 43 -5.68 0.78 -16.59
CA LEU A 43 -5.27 0.36 -15.25
C LEU A 43 -5.11 -1.14 -15.20
N LEU A 44 -3.87 -1.59 -15.12
CA LEU A 44 -3.50 -2.98 -14.95
C LEU A 44 -3.36 -3.31 -13.46
N GLY A 45 -4.06 -4.34 -13.00
CA GLY A 45 -3.92 -4.92 -11.68
C GLY A 45 -3.23 -6.28 -11.76
N LEU A 46 -2.23 -6.50 -10.91
CA LEU A 46 -1.63 -7.83 -10.76
C LEU A 46 -2.17 -8.47 -9.48
N GLU A 47 -2.63 -9.70 -9.60
CA GLU A 47 -3.08 -10.51 -8.46
C GLU A 47 -2.60 -11.95 -8.61
N THR A 48 -2.67 -12.70 -7.54
CA THR A 48 -2.46 -14.14 -7.54
C THR A 48 -3.17 -14.77 -6.35
N ASP A 49 -3.17 -16.10 -6.27
CA ASP A 49 -3.70 -16.82 -5.11
C ASP A 49 -3.10 -16.28 -3.80
N ARG A 50 -3.94 -16.20 -2.80
CA ARG A 50 -3.58 -15.57 -1.52
C ARG A 50 -2.48 -16.33 -0.79
N ALA A 51 -2.49 -17.64 -0.82
CA ALA A 51 -1.47 -18.45 -0.15
C ALA A 51 -0.12 -18.26 -0.83
N LEU A 52 -0.11 -18.29 -2.17
CA LEU A 52 1.08 -18.04 -2.97
C LEU A 52 1.64 -16.63 -2.77
N LEU A 53 0.76 -15.61 -2.74
CA LEU A 53 1.17 -14.23 -2.45
C LEU A 53 1.85 -14.12 -1.07
N TYR A 54 1.29 -14.77 -0.06
CA TYR A 54 1.83 -14.73 1.30
C TYR A 54 3.15 -15.46 1.43
N GLU A 55 3.30 -16.59 0.73
CA GLU A 55 4.57 -17.30 0.64
C GLU A 55 5.66 -16.43 0.02
N ARG A 56 5.38 -15.81 -1.12
CA ARG A 56 6.33 -14.88 -1.79
C ARG A 56 6.69 -13.68 -0.92
N ILE A 57 5.73 -13.12 -0.18
CA ILE A 57 6.00 -12.05 0.78
C ILE A 57 6.97 -12.52 1.86
N ASN A 58 6.75 -13.72 2.42
CA ASN A 58 7.61 -14.27 3.45
C ASN A 58 9.02 -14.52 2.92
N GLN A 59 9.15 -15.17 1.77
CA GLN A 59 10.45 -15.42 1.10
C GLN A 59 11.19 -14.11 0.82
N ARG A 60 10.49 -13.07 0.37
CA ARG A 60 11.10 -11.76 0.15
C ARG A 60 11.65 -11.16 1.44
N VAL A 61 10.93 -11.27 2.55
CA VAL A 61 11.43 -10.79 3.84
C VAL A 61 12.67 -11.56 4.26
N ASP A 62 12.69 -12.89 4.09
CA ASP A 62 13.86 -13.71 4.39
C ASP A 62 15.07 -13.33 3.52
N GLN A 63 14.85 -13.04 2.25
CA GLN A 63 15.88 -12.51 1.36
C GLN A 63 16.40 -11.14 1.83
N MET A 64 15.51 -10.20 2.17
CA MET A 64 15.90 -8.89 2.69
C MET A 64 16.75 -9.01 3.98
N MET A 65 16.47 -10.02 4.82
CA MET A 65 17.32 -10.29 5.99
C MET A 65 18.74 -10.65 5.60
N THR A 66 18.94 -11.47 4.56
CA THR A 66 20.28 -11.82 4.07
C THR A 66 20.99 -10.66 3.35
N GLU A 67 20.21 -9.70 2.85
CA GLU A 67 20.70 -8.49 2.15
C GLU A 67 20.99 -7.32 3.10
N GLY A 68 20.81 -7.48 4.41
CA GLY A 68 21.21 -6.47 5.41
C GLY A 68 20.08 -5.59 5.94
N LEU A 69 18.83 -6.06 5.89
CA LEU A 69 17.67 -5.31 6.41
C LEU A 69 17.83 -4.90 7.88
N VAL A 70 18.49 -5.70 8.71
CA VAL A 70 18.70 -5.42 10.13
C VAL A 70 19.59 -4.20 10.32
N GLU A 71 20.68 -4.12 9.56
CA GLU A 71 21.63 -3.02 9.60
C GLU A 71 20.98 -1.72 9.13
N GLU A 72 20.18 -1.79 8.07
CA GLU A 72 19.41 -0.66 7.56
C GLU A 72 18.37 -0.19 8.58
N ALA A 73 17.60 -1.11 9.17
CA ALA A 73 16.63 -0.81 10.23
C ALA A 73 17.28 -0.19 11.47
N LYS A 74 18.52 -0.60 11.81
CA LYS A 74 19.29 -0.03 12.91
C LYS A 74 19.66 1.44 12.65
N GLN A 75 19.98 1.81 11.42
CA GLN A 75 20.19 3.20 11.05
C GLN A 75 18.90 4.02 11.20
N MET A 76 17.76 3.45 10.81
CA MET A 76 16.46 4.11 11.00
C MET A 76 16.06 4.23 12.48
N PHE A 77 16.47 3.29 13.32
CA PHE A 77 16.27 3.36 14.76
C PHE A 77 16.97 4.55 15.42
N GLN A 78 18.10 4.98 14.89
CA GLN A 78 18.80 6.19 15.32
C GLN A 78 18.05 7.48 14.98
N GLN A 79 17.13 7.43 14.01
CA GLN A 79 16.32 8.56 13.55
C GLN A 79 14.82 8.22 13.55
N PRO A 80 14.23 7.90 14.71
CA PRO A 80 12.88 7.33 14.80
C PRO A 80 11.77 8.28 14.32
N HIS A 81 12.06 9.58 14.24
CA HIS A 81 11.13 10.61 13.77
C HIS A 81 11.17 10.80 12.24
N ALA A 82 12.16 10.24 11.55
CA ALA A 82 12.20 10.27 10.10
C ALA A 82 10.98 9.52 9.52
N GLN A 83 10.40 10.06 8.44
CA GLN A 83 9.24 9.44 7.80
C GLN A 83 9.56 8.02 7.31
N ALA A 84 10.77 7.80 6.79
CA ALA A 84 11.24 6.49 6.36
C ALA A 84 11.24 5.45 7.49
N ALA A 85 11.61 5.86 8.71
CA ALA A 85 11.64 4.99 9.89
C ALA A 85 10.25 4.39 10.26
N GLN A 86 9.15 5.00 9.78
CA GLN A 86 7.78 4.51 9.98
C GLN A 86 7.38 3.46 8.94
N GLY A 87 8.23 3.15 7.98
CA GLY A 87 8.01 2.12 6.97
C GLY A 87 7.89 0.71 7.57
N ILE A 88 7.14 -0.17 6.89
CA ILE A 88 7.14 -1.59 7.21
C ILE A 88 8.53 -2.15 6.86
N GLY A 89 9.11 -2.91 7.80
CA GLY A 89 10.47 -3.44 7.66
C GLY A 89 11.50 -2.69 8.50
N TYR A 90 11.17 -1.51 9.06
CA TYR A 90 12.08 -0.79 9.96
C TYR A 90 11.55 -0.74 11.38
N LYS A 91 10.39 -0.14 11.59
CA LYS A 91 9.81 0.06 12.92
C LYS A 91 9.53 -1.24 13.68
N GLU A 92 9.32 -2.33 12.98
CA GLU A 92 9.09 -3.64 13.57
C GLU A 92 10.35 -4.20 14.27
N PHE A 93 11.56 -3.68 13.92
CA PHE A 93 12.81 -4.01 14.61
C PHE A 93 13.10 -3.12 15.82
N PHE A 94 12.37 -2.03 16.03
CA PHE A 94 12.66 -1.11 17.13
C PHE A 94 12.58 -1.79 18.51
N PRO A 95 11.56 -2.62 18.81
CA PRO A 95 11.54 -3.38 20.06
C PRO A 95 12.69 -4.38 20.19
N TYR A 96 13.20 -4.93 19.09
CA TYR A 96 14.40 -5.77 19.12
C TYR A 96 15.64 -4.95 19.50
N PHE A 97 15.85 -3.78 18.93
CA PHE A 97 16.97 -2.91 19.26
C PHE A 97 16.88 -2.36 20.69
N SER A 98 15.68 -2.25 21.25
CA SER A 98 15.45 -1.87 22.66
C SER A 98 15.56 -3.06 23.63
N GLY A 99 15.79 -4.28 23.14
CA GLY A 99 15.90 -5.48 23.97
C GLY A 99 14.56 -6.03 24.49
N GLU A 100 13.43 -5.58 23.91
CA GLU A 100 12.07 -5.95 24.33
C GLU A 100 11.57 -7.24 23.66
N GLN A 101 12.17 -7.64 22.53
CA GLN A 101 11.80 -8.85 21.80
C GLN A 101 13.01 -9.47 21.09
N SER A 102 12.86 -10.73 20.65
CA SER A 102 13.89 -11.42 19.86
C SER A 102 13.90 -10.96 18.40
N LEU A 103 15.00 -11.24 17.69
CA LEU A 103 15.12 -10.98 16.26
C LEU A 103 14.07 -11.77 15.45
N GLU A 104 13.84 -13.03 15.81
CA GLU A 104 12.86 -13.90 15.14
C GLU A 104 11.45 -13.32 15.24
N MET A 105 11.08 -12.77 16.40
CA MET A 105 9.79 -12.11 16.60
C MET A 105 9.67 -10.84 15.75
N ALA A 106 10.75 -10.06 15.63
CA ALA A 106 10.77 -8.88 14.77
C ALA A 106 10.54 -9.26 13.30
N VAL A 107 11.25 -10.26 12.79
CA VAL A 107 11.12 -10.78 11.42
C VAL A 107 9.70 -11.27 11.15
N GLU A 108 9.13 -12.07 12.07
CA GLU A 108 7.75 -12.55 11.87
C GLU A 108 6.74 -11.40 11.89
N THR A 109 7.00 -10.35 12.69
CA THR A 109 6.18 -9.14 12.69
C THR A 109 6.26 -8.42 11.36
N VAL A 110 7.44 -8.28 10.74
CA VAL A 110 7.62 -7.71 9.39
C VAL A 110 6.81 -8.51 8.37
N LYS A 111 6.93 -9.85 8.36
CA LYS A 111 6.16 -10.74 7.48
C LYS A 111 4.66 -10.52 7.64
N GLN A 112 4.17 -10.50 8.88
CA GLN A 112 2.76 -10.30 9.18
C GLN A 112 2.25 -8.93 8.70
N GLN A 113 2.99 -7.84 8.98
CA GLN A 113 2.59 -6.49 8.56
C GLN A 113 2.61 -6.34 7.04
N SER A 114 3.58 -6.97 6.36
CA SER A 114 3.64 -6.99 4.90
C SER A 114 2.44 -7.72 4.28
N ARG A 115 2.06 -8.90 4.82
CA ARG A 115 0.83 -9.62 4.40
C ARG A 115 -0.43 -8.77 4.62
N ARG A 116 -0.54 -8.10 5.77
CA ARG A 116 -1.66 -7.19 6.07
C ARG A 116 -1.70 -5.99 5.13
N TYR A 117 -0.53 -5.46 4.79
CA TYR A 117 -0.42 -4.36 3.83
C TYR A 117 -0.89 -4.79 2.44
N ALA A 118 -0.40 -5.91 1.92
CA ALA A 118 -0.83 -6.45 0.64
C ALA A 118 -2.35 -6.66 0.58
N LYS A 119 -2.96 -7.24 1.65
CA LYS A 119 -4.41 -7.37 1.74
C LYS A 119 -5.13 -6.03 1.65
N ARG A 120 -4.64 -4.99 2.37
CA ARG A 120 -5.24 -3.65 2.31
C ARG A 120 -5.14 -3.03 0.92
N GLN A 121 -3.99 -3.19 0.24
CA GLN A 121 -3.78 -2.73 -1.13
C GLN A 121 -4.79 -3.35 -2.09
N LEU A 122 -4.88 -4.67 -2.14
CA LEU A 122 -5.82 -5.38 -3.00
C LEU A 122 -7.27 -4.97 -2.73
N THR A 123 -7.66 -4.88 -1.46
CA THR A 123 -9.01 -4.45 -1.07
C THR A 123 -9.30 -3.03 -1.55
N TRP A 124 -8.34 -2.12 -1.40
CA TRP A 124 -8.51 -0.73 -1.81
C TRP A 124 -8.65 -0.61 -3.32
N PHE A 125 -7.77 -1.25 -4.08
CA PHE A 125 -7.79 -1.21 -5.55
C PHE A 125 -9.06 -1.84 -6.10
N ARG A 126 -9.46 -3.02 -5.61
CA ARG A 126 -10.69 -3.71 -6.06
C ARG A 126 -11.96 -2.89 -5.80
N ASN A 127 -12.00 -2.15 -4.68
CA ASN A 127 -13.18 -1.37 -4.31
C ASN A 127 -13.21 0.04 -4.90
N ARG A 128 -12.10 0.57 -5.38
CA ARG A 128 -11.96 1.98 -5.75
C ARG A 128 -11.56 2.21 -7.21
N MET A 129 -11.02 1.20 -7.86
CA MET A 129 -10.49 1.31 -9.21
C MET A 129 -11.08 0.24 -10.12
N ALA A 130 -11.38 0.63 -11.37
CA ALA A 130 -11.73 -0.31 -12.43
C ALA A 130 -10.46 -0.82 -13.09
N ALA A 131 -9.80 -1.80 -12.47
CA ALA A 131 -8.57 -2.40 -12.97
C ALA A 131 -8.88 -3.69 -13.73
N HIS A 132 -8.10 -3.96 -14.79
CA HIS A 132 -8.04 -5.24 -15.47
C HIS A 132 -7.06 -6.14 -14.73
N TRP A 133 -7.59 -7.18 -14.08
CA TRP A 133 -6.80 -8.04 -13.17
C TRP A 133 -6.22 -9.25 -13.90
N TRP A 134 -4.92 -9.50 -13.63
CA TRP A 134 -4.16 -10.59 -14.25
C TRP A 134 -3.36 -11.37 -13.22
N ASP A 135 -3.40 -12.70 -13.29
CA ASP A 135 -2.54 -13.59 -12.51
C ASP A 135 -1.40 -14.14 -13.37
N LEU A 136 -0.39 -13.31 -13.60
CA LEU A 136 0.80 -13.71 -14.36
C LEU A 136 1.76 -14.61 -13.56
N VAL A 137 1.50 -14.83 -12.28
CA VAL A 137 2.31 -15.73 -11.45
C VAL A 137 1.90 -17.18 -11.71
N GLN A 138 0.60 -17.47 -11.71
CA GLN A 138 0.08 -18.81 -12.00
C GLN A 138 -0.14 -19.06 -13.50
N GLN A 139 -0.35 -17.98 -14.25
CA GLN A 139 -0.63 -18.05 -15.70
C GLN A 139 0.35 -17.16 -16.50
N PRO A 140 1.66 -17.45 -16.48
CA PRO A 140 2.66 -16.64 -17.19
C PRO A 140 2.45 -16.62 -18.70
N THR A 141 1.76 -17.63 -19.25
CA THR A 141 1.38 -17.72 -20.68
C THR A 141 0.33 -16.69 -21.10
N ASP A 142 -0.28 -15.98 -20.15
CA ASP A 142 -1.24 -14.92 -20.46
C ASP A 142 -0.58 -13.56 -20.74
N LEU A 143 0.73 -13.42 -20.56
CA LEU A 143 1.46 -12.19 -20.87
C LEU A 143 1.21 -11.70 -22.31
N PRO A 144 1.29 -12.53 -23.37
CA PRO A 144 0.99 -12.08 -24.74
C PRO A 144 -0.47 -11.62 -24.95
N LYS A 145 -1.43 -12.18 -24.19
CA LYS A 145 -2.83 -11.72 -24.23
C LYS A 145 -2.96 -10.32 -23.64
N LEU A 146 -2.31 -10.09 -22.52
CA LEU A 146 -2.26 -8.79 -21.86
C LEU A 146 -1.61 -7.74 -22.78
N GLU A 147 -0.48 -8.05 -23.40
CA GLU A 147 0.20 -7.15 -24.35
C GLU A 147 -0.71 -6.79 -25.53
N LYS A 148 -1.44 -7.76 -26.05
CA LYS A 148 -2.42 -7.54 -27.12
C LYS A 148 -3.57 -6.64 -26.68
N GLU A 149 -4.10 -6.81 -25.46
CA GLU A 149 -5.18 -6.00 -24.94
C GLU A 149 -4.75 -4.54 -24.75
N VAL A 150 -3.54 -4.31 -24.23
CA VAL A 150 -2.96 -2.96 -24.10
C VAL A 150 -2.73 -2.33 -25.48
N ALA A 151 -2.20 -3.08 -26.44
CA ALA A 151 -2.00 -2.59 -27.81
C ALA A 151 -3.32 -2.19 -28.49
N GLN A 152 -4.38 -2.98 -28.32
CA GLN A 152 -5.70 -2.67 -28.83
C GLN A 152 -6.27 -1.39 -28.20
N TRP A 153 -6.10 -1.22 -26.89
CA TRP A 153 -6.52 0.00 -26.21
C TRP A 153 -5.79 1.24 -26.73
N LEU A 154 -4.49 1.16 -26.97
CA LEU A 154 -3.70 2.25 -27.56
C LEU A 154 -4.20 2.63 -28.95
N GLN A 155 -4.42 1.64 -29.83
CA GLN A 155 -4.93 1.87 -31.19
C GLN A 155 -6.31 2.54 -31.21
N GLN A 156 -7.20 2.19 -30.27
CA GLN A 156 -8.51 2.85 -30.15
C GLN A 156 -8.37 4.33 -29.80
N LYS A 157 -7.38 4.67 -28.97
CA LYS A 157 -7.14 6.06 -28.54
C LYS A 157 -6.44 6.93 -29.58
N GLU A 158 -5.70 6.32 -30.50
CA GLU A 158 -5.12 7.05 -31.64
C GLU A 158 -6.15 7.36 -32.74
N SER A 159 -7.33 6.70 -32.70
CA SER A 159 -8.40 6.84 -33.69
C SER A 159 -9.51 7.81 -33.25
N GLU A 160 -9.51 8.28 -32.00
CA GLU A 160 -10.40 9.29 -31.41
C GLU A 160 -9.78 10.70 -31.50
#